data_d3be959b67596708fd82d83f75ddd7d6
#
_entry.id   d3be959b67596708fd82d83f75ddd7d6
#
_cell.length_a   1.000
_cell.length_b   1.000
_cell.length_c   1.000
_cell.angle_alpha   90.00
_cell.angle_beta   90.00
_cell.angle_gamma   90.00
#
_symmetry.space_group_name_H-M   'P 1'
#
loop_
_entity.id
_entity.type
_entity.pdbx_description
1 polymer ?
#
loop_
_entity_poly.entity_id
_entity_poly.type
_entity_poly.pdbx_seq_one_letter_code
_entity_poly.pdbx_strand_id
1 'polypeptide(L)'
;MYGRLREIDEAIAAGREALEALEDAADSLDSAKRWGIVDILGGGLITSVIKHSRLGDANHALADARVALARFSAELDDVRGVAGLTAEVNRWNAFFDIACDNWLADIFVQKEMSDAADRVDEAIETVKRAVRRLEGARRA
;
A
#
# COMPACT_ATOMS: atom_id res chain seq x y z
N MET A 1 6.02 3.14 -31.22
CA MET A 1 5.26 4.26 -30.69
C MET A 1 3.97 3.83 -29.98
N TYR A 2 3.11 3.07 -30.63
CA TYR A 2 1.89 2.53 -30.00
C TYR A 2 2.18 1.60 -28.84
N GLY A 3 3.25 0.77 -28.94
CA GLY A 3 3.66 -0.13 -27.86
C GLY A 3 4.02 0.61 -26.58
N ARG A 4 4.74 1.74 -26.71
CA ARG A 4 5.13 2.54 -25.55
C ARG A 4 3.94 3.21 -24.88
N LEU A 5 3.01 3.77 -25.64
CA LEU A 5 1.79 4.39 -25.09
C LEU A 5 0.93 3.35 -24.37
N ARG A 6 0.81 2.17 -24.95
CA ARG A 6 0.08 1.08 -24.33
C ARG A 6 0.72 0.65 -23.01
N GLU A 7 2.04 0.51 -22.98
CA GLU A 7 2.79 0.15 -21.77
C GLU A 7 2.63 1.22 -20.70
N ILE A 8 2.67 2.49 -21.06
CA ILE A 8 2.43 3.60 -20.13
C ILE A 8 1.01 3.55 -19.58
N ASP A 9 0.00 3.33 -20.43
CA ASP A 9 -1.39 3.25 -20.00
C ASP A 9 -1.63 2.07 -19.06
N GLU A 10 -1.03 0.93 -19.34
CA GLU A 10 -1.09 -0.26 -18.48
C GLU A 10 -0.44 0.02 -17.12
N ALA A 11 0.71 0.69 -17.13
CA ALA A 11 1.41 1.06 -15.90
C ALA A 11 0.60 2.07 -15.07
N ILE A 12 -0.02 3.07 -15.72
CA ILE A 12 -0.88 4.03 -15.04
C ILE A 12 -2.06 3.32 -14.36
N ALA A 13 -2.71 2.39 -15.09
CA ALA A 13 -3.83 1.62 -14.54
C ALA A 13 -3.39 0.80 -13.32
N ALA A 14 -2.26 0.12 -13.41
CA ALA A 14 -1.71 -0.65 -12.29
C ALA A 14 -1.33 0.25 -11.12
N GLY A 15 -0.79 1.44 -11.39
CA GLY A 15 -0.45 2.43 -10.36
C GLY A 15 -1.68 2.94 -9.62
N ARG A 16 -2.77 3.19 -10.33
CA ARG A 16 -4.03 3.61 -9.72
C ARG A 16 -4.64 2.52 -8.85
N GLU A 17 -4.56 1.26 -9.30
CA GLU A 17 -4.98 0.12 -8.49
C GLU A 17 -4.14 -0.01 -7.22
N ALA A 18 -2.82 0.15 -7.33
CA ALA A 18 -1.92 0.13 -6.18
C ALA A 18 -2.24 1.26 -5.21
N LEU A 19 -2.52 2.46 -5.72
CA LEU A 19 -2.88 3.61 -4.90
C LEU A 19 -4.17 3.35 -4.12
N GLU A 20 -5.21 2.84 -4.79
CA GLU A 20 -6.47 2.50 -4.15
C GLU A 20 -6.27 1.45 -3.05
N ALA A 21 -5.51 0.39 -3.33
CA ALA A 21 -5.24 -0.66 -2.36
C ALA A 21 -4.44 -0.13 -1.15
N LEU A 22 -3.47 0.76 -1.38
CA LEU A 22 -2.70 1.39 -0.31
C LEU A 22 -3.58 2.33 0.54
N GLU A 23 -4.46 3.08 -0.08
CA GLU A 23 -5.40 3.95 0.64
C GLU A 23 -6.38 3.14 1.49
N ASP A 24 -6.88 2.02 0.98
CA ASP A 24 -7.72 1.09 1.74
C ASP A 24 -6.96 0.52 2.94
N ALA A 25 -5.67 0.18 2.75
CA ALA A 25 -4.82 -0.29 3.84
C ALA A 25 -4.61 0.80 4.90
N ALA A 26 -4.38 2.05 4.48
CA ALA A 26 -4.24 3.18 5.40
C ALA A 26 -5.50 3.39 6.23
N ASP A 27 -6.67 3.32 5.60
CA ASP A 27 -7.96 3.48 6.28
C ASP A 27 -8.21 2.35 7.26
N SER A 28 -7.89 1.12 6.89
CA SER A 28 -8.06 -0.06 7.75
C SER A 28 -7.14 -0.01 8.96
N LEU A 29 -5.88 0.43 8.77
CA LEU A 29 -4.93 0.60 9.88
C LEU A 29 -5.39 1.70 10.83
N ASP A 30 -5.87 2.82 10.31
CA ASP A 30 -6.39 3.92 11.11
C ASP A 30 -7.60 3.48 11.93
N SER A 31 -8.50 2.72 11.34
CA SER A 31 -9.66 2.15 12.03
C SER A 31 -9.22 1.20 13.15
N ALA A 32 -8.25 0.32 12.89
CA ALA A 32 -7.73 -0.62 13.89
C ALA A 32 -7.08 0.13 15.05
N LYS A 33 -6.35 1.21 14.80
CA LYS A 33 -5.75 2.06 15.83
C LYS A 33 -6.80 2.70 16.74
N ARG A 34 -7.87 3.21 16.15
CA ARG A 34 -8.98 3.83 16.92
C ARG A 34 -9.64 2.81 17.85
N TRP A 35 -9.89 1.60 17.36
CA TRP A 35 -10.45 0.54 18.19
C TRP A 35 -9.48 0.08 19.28
N GLY A 36 -8.17 0.11 19.02
CA GLY A 36 -7.15 -0.15 20.02
C GLY A 36 -7.20 0.84 21.19
N ILE A 37 -7.40 2.12 20.91
CA ILE A 37 -7.54 3.17 21.92
C ILE A 37 -8.82 2.97 22.72
N VAL A 38 -9.93 2.66 22.07
CA VAL A 38 -11.22 2.37 22.74
C VAL A 38 -11.07 1.18 23.69
N ASP A 39 -10.35 0.13 23.27
CA ASP A 39 -10.10 -1.05 24.11
C ASP A 39 -9.35 -0.69 25.39
N ILE A 40 -8.34 0.19 25.29
CA ILE A 40 -7.58 0.67 26.45
C ILE A 40 -8.50 1.44 27.41
N LEU A 41 -9.43 2.24 26.89
CA LEU A 41 -10.31 3.10 27.68
C LEU A 41 -11.55 2.38 28.19
N GLY A 42 -12.05 1.39 27.44
CA GLY A 42 -13.35 0.77 27.69
C GLY A 42 -13.35 -0.69 28.11
N GLY A 43 -12.26 -1.41 27.94
CA GLY A 43 -12.01 -2.78 28.41
C GLY A 43 -13.19 -3.78 28.42
N GLY A 44 -13.68 -4.27 27.28
CA GLY A 44 -14.76 -5.26 27.23
C GLY A 44 -14.56 -6.33 26.17
N LEU A 45 -15.19 -7.49 26.38
CA LEU A 45 -15.15 -8.61 25.44
C LEU A 45 -15.63 -8.23 24.04
N ILE A 46 -16.66 -7.42 23.95
CA ILE A 46 -17.23 -6.94 22.68
C ILE A 46 -16.22 -6.07 21.93
N THR A 47 -15.53 -5.19 22.65
CA THR A 47 -14.48 -4.34 22.08
C THR A 47 -13.33 -5.16 21.54
N SER A 48 -12.93 -6.23 22.26
CA SER A 48 -11.88 -7.17 21.82
C SER A 48 -12.25 -7.85 20.52
N VAL A 49 -13.48 -8.33 20.36
CA VAL A 49 -13.96 -9.00 19.16
C VAL A 49 -13.92 -8.03 17.97
N ILE A 50 -14.38 -6.80 18.16
CA ILE A 50 -14.38 -5.76 17.13
C ILE A 50 -12.93 -5.41 16.74
N LYS A 51 -12.03 -5.28 17.73
CA LYS A 51 -10.60 -5.03 17.49
C LYS A 51 -9.97 -6.10 16.62
N HIS A 52 -10.23 -7.38 16.91
CA HIS A 52 -9.71 -8.49 16.10
C HIS A 52 -10.26 -8.47 14.68
N SER A 53 -11.54 -8.14 14.51
CA SER A 53 -12.14 -7.99 13.19
C SER A 53 -11.46 -6.87 12.39
N ARG A 54 -11.21 -5.72 13.01
CA ARG A 54 -10.53 -4.59 12.35
C ARG A 54 -9.08 -4.91 11.99
N LEU A 55 -8.39 -5.66 12.83
CA LEU A 55 -7.03 -6.12 12.53
C LEU A 55 -7.03 -7.11 11.36
N GLY A 56 -8.03 -7.98 11.28
CA GLY A 56 -8.21 -8.88 10.14
C GLY A 56 -8.41 -8.11 8.84
N ASP A 57 -9.24 -7.06 8.87
CA ASP A 57 -9.47 -6.18 7.74
C ASP A 57 -8.17 -5.48 7.30
N ALA A 58 -7.38 -4.98 8.25
CA ALA A 58 -6.10 -4.34 7.99
C ALA A 58 -5.10 -5.33 7.35
N ASN A 59 -5.06 -6.56 7.85
CA ASN A 59 -4.19 -7.60 7.31
C ASN A 59 -4.56 -7.93 5.85
N HIS A 60 -5.85 -8.06 5.56
CA HIS A 60 -6.32 -8.28 4.19
C HIS A 60 -5.98 -7.11 3.28
N ALA A 61 -6.21 -5.89 3.74
CA ALA A 61 -5.92 -4.69 2.97
C ALA A 61 -4.42 -4.55 2.67
N LEU A 62 -3.56 -4.87 3.64
CA LEU A 62 -2.10 -4.86 3.45
C LEU A 62 -1.66 -5.92 2.43
N ALA A 63 -2.27 -7.11 2.49
CA ALA A 63 -1.98 -8.18 1.54
C ALA A 63 -2.40 -7.78 0.12
N ASP A 64 -3.57 -7.16 -0.03
CA ASP A 64 -4.05 -6.65 -1.32
C ASP A 64 -3.13 -5.54 -1.86
N ALA A 65 -2.68 -4.64 -0.99
CA ALA A 65 -1.76 -3.57 -1.36
C ALA A 65 -0.41 -4.14 -1.85
N ARG A 66 0.08 -5.18 -1.18
CA ARG A 66 1.31 -5.88 -1.58
C ARG A 66 1.19 -6.44 -2.99
N VAL A 67 0.09 -7.12 -3.29
CA VAL A 67 -0.16 -7.70 -4.61
C VAL A 67 -0.27 -6.61 -5.69
N ALA A 68 -1.03 -5.56 -5.41
CA ALA A 68 -1.22 -4.45 -6.34
C ALA A 68 0.10 -3.71 -6.62
N LEU A 69 0.92 -3.51 -5.60
CA LEU A 69 2.23 -2.85 -5.72
C LEU A 69 3.20 -3.71 -6.54
N ALA A 70 3.19 -5.03 -6.34
CA ALA A 70 3.99 -5.96 -7.14
C ALA A 70 3.60 -5.90 -8.62
N ARG A 71 2.31 -5.82 -8.91
CA ARG A 71 1.80 -5.68 -10.28
C ARG A 71 2.25 -4.35 -10.90
N PHE A 72 2.16 -3.26 -10.15
CA PHE A 72 2.62 -1.96 -10.63
C PHE A 72 4.13 -1.98 -10.93
N SER A 73 4.91 -2.58 -10.05
CA SER A 73 6.35 -2.76 -10.24
C SER A 73 6.65 -3.51 -11.55
N ALA A 74 5.93 -4.60 -11.80
CA ALA A 74 6.08 -5.39 -13.01
C ALA A 74 5.71 -4.59 -14.28
N GLU A 75 4.63 -3.82 -14.23
CA GLU A 75 4.22 -3.00 -15.37
C GLU A 75 5.22 -1.87 -15.64
N LEU A 76 5.83 -1.30 -14.60
CA LEU A 76 6.87 -0.27 -14.75
C LEU A 76 8.13 -0.82 -15.44
N ASP A 77 8.47 -2.08 -15.18
CA ASP A 77 9.63 -2.71 -15.81
C ASP A 77 9.51 -2.76 -17.34
N ASP A 78 8.29 -2.77 -17.86
CA ASP A 78 8.01 -2.79 -19.30
C ASP A 78 8.07 -1.40 -19.94
N VAL A 79 8.11 -0.34 -19.14
CA VAL A 79 8.13 1.04 -19.65
C VAL A 79 9.55 1.54 -19.79
N ARG A 80 9.89 2.03 -20.98
CA ARG A 80 11.22 2.60 -21.26
C ARG A 80 11.30 4.05 -20.79
N GLY A 81 12.46 4.41 -20.26
CA GLY A 81 12.75 5.80 -19.88
C GLY A 81 12.32 6.20 -18.47
N VAL A 82 11.92 5.23 -17.64
CA VAL A 82 11.47 5.48 -16.26
C VAL A 82 12.25 4.65 -15.24
N ALA A 83 13.52 4.35 -15.53
CA ALA A 83 14.34 3.46 -14.70
C ALA A 83 14.44 3.92 -13.23
N GLY A 84 14.60 5.22 -12.99
CA GLY A 84 14.66 5.76 -11.63
C GLY A 84 13.36 5.58 -10.88
N LEU A 85 12.24 5.76 -11.58
CA LEU A 85 10.90 5.55 -11.04
C LEU A 85 10.66 4.08 -10.72
N THR A 86 11.05 3.20 -11.63
CA THR A 86 10.96 1.74 -11.46
C THR A 86 11.74 1.30 -10.22
N ALA A 87 12.96 1.80 -10.04
CA ALA A 87 13.79 1.46 -8.88
C ALA A 87 13.14 1.91 -7.58
N GLU A 88 12.52 3.09 -7.56
CA GLU A 88 11.84 3.63 -6.38
C GLU A 88 10.64 2.77 -5.98
N VAL A 89 9.80 2.39 -6.95
CA VAL A 89 8.65 1.53 -6.71
C VAL A 89 9.09 0.11 -6.32
N ASN A 90 10.14 -0.41 -6.95
CA ASN A 90 10.68 -1.74 -6.61
C ASN A 90 11.18 -1.81 -5.17
N ARG A 91 11.77 -0.73 -4.65
CA ARG A 91 12.18 -0.67 -3.24
C ARG A 91 10.97 -0.81 -2.31
N TRP A 92 9.87 -0.14 -2.63
CA TRP A 92 8.64 -0.26 -1.85
C TRP A 92 8.03 -1.66 -1.96
N ASN A 93 8.05 -2.25 -3.17
CA ASN A 93 7.58 -3.61 -3.37
C ASN A 93 8.37 -4.59 -2.51
N ALA A 94 9.71 -4.50 -2.52
CA ALA A 94 10.57 -5.35 -1.69
C ALA A 94 10.33 -5.12 -0.20
N PHE A 95 10.16 -3.86 0.21
CA PHE A 95 9.87 -3.51 1.59
C PHE A 95 8.56 -4.16 2.06
N PHE A 96 7.49 -4.04 1.27
CA PHE A 96 6.19 -4.62 1.62
C PHE A 96 6.22 -6.15 1.65
N ASP A 97 7.01 -6.77 0.77
CA ASP A 97 7.20 -8.23 0.77
C ASP A 97 7.72 -8.72 2.12
N ILE A 98 8.72 -8.04 2.65
CA ILE A 98 9.35 -8.40 3.92
C ILE A 98 8.50 -7.95 5.10
N ALA A 99 8.04 -6.71 5.07
CA ALA A 99 7.34 -6.08 6.18
C ALA A 99 5.95 -6.67 6.42
N CYS A 100 5.23 -7.08 5.38
CA CYS A 100 3.89 -7.65 5.54
C CYS A 100 3.92 -8.92 6.39
N ASP A 101 4.93 -9.78 6.20
CA ASP A 101 5.07 -10.98 7.02
C ASP A 101 5.26 -10.65 8.50
N ASN A 102 6.07 -9.62 8.80
CA ASN A 102 6.30 -9.15 10.16
C ASN A 102 5.07 -8.44 10.74
N TRP A 103 4.43 -7.58 9.95
CA TRP A 103 3.24 -6.85 10.39
C TRP A 103 2.07 -7.78 10.68
N LEU A 104 1.87 -8.82 9.86
CA LEU A 104 0.80 -9.80 10.08
C LEU A 104 0.99 -10.55 11.40
N ALA A 105 2.23 -10.76 11.83
CA ALA A 105 2.53 -11.42 13.09
C ALA A 105 2.40 -10.49 14.30
N ASP A 106 2.83 -9.21 14.17
CA ASP A 106 3.02 -8.29 15.29
C ASP A 106 2.06 -7.09 15.31
N ILE A 107 1.08 -7.04 14.40
CA ILE A 107 0.19 -5.88 14.25
C ILE A 107 -0.69 -5.62 15.47
N PHE A 108 -0.72 -6.54 16.44
CA PHE A 108 -1.45 -6.36 17.69
C PHE A 108 -0.83 -5.29 18.60
N VAL A 109 0.43 -4.90 18.35
CA VAL A 109 1.12 -3.86 19.10
C VAL A 109 0.82 -2.51 18.48
N GLN A 110 0.33 -1.57 19.30
CA GLN A 110 -0.06 -0.21 18.87
C GLN A 110 1.05 0.50 18.10
N LYS A 111 2.29 0.37 18.57
CA LYS A 111 3.46 0.97 17.92
C LYS A 111 3.66 0.42 16.50
N GLU A 112 3.51 -0.88 16.33
CA GLU A 112 3.68 -1.52 15.02
C GLU A 112 2.60 -1.07 14.04
N MET A 113 1.36 -0.88 14.51
CA MET A 113 0.29 -0.33 13.69
C MET A 113 0.58 1.10 13.25
N SER A 114 1.12 1.93 14.15
CA SER A 114 1.53 3.30 13.82
C SER A 114 2.65 3.33 12.79
N ASP A 115 3.66 2.49 12.97
CA ASP A 115 4.80 2.38 12.04
C ASP A 115 4.30 1.89 10.66
N ALA A 116 3.42 0.90 10.64
CA ALA A 116 2.83 0.40 9.40
C ALA A 116 2.04 1.50 8.68
N ALA A 117 1.23 2.26 9.41
CA ALA A 117 0.44 3.36 8.85
C ALA A 117 1.35 4.43 8.22
N ASP A 118 2.44 4.81 8.90
CA ASP A 118 3.40 5.78 8.40
C ASP A 118 4.06 5.29 7.11
N ARG A 119 4.43 4.02 7.04
CA ARG A 119 5.04 3.43 5.85
C ARG A 119 4.06 3.34 4.68
N VAL A 120 2.81 3.00 4.95
CA VAL A 120 1.76 3.01 3.93
C VAL A 120 1.57 4.42 3.38
N ASP A 121 1.54 5.45 4.22
CA ASP A 121 1.41 6.84 3.79
C ASP A 121 2.59 7.27 2.90
N GLU A 122 3.82 6.89 3.26
CA GLU A 122 5.01 7.16 2.43
C GLU A 122 4.91 6.45 1.07
N ALA A 123 4.46 5.21 1.05
CA ALA A 123 4.26 4.45 -0.19
C ALA A 123 3.20 5.09 -1.07
N ILE A 124 2.10 5.58 -0.48
CA ILE A 124 1.05 6.31 -1.20
C ILE A 124 1.65 7.52 -1.93
N GLU A 125 2.47 8.30 -1.26
CA GLU A 125 3.10 9.47 -1.88
C GLU A 125 4.04 9.08 -3.02
N THR A 126 4.80 8.00 -2.85
CA THR A 126 5.68 7.49 -3.91
C THR A 126 4.87 7.06 -5.14
N VAL A 127 3.78 6.30 -4.94
CA VAL A 127 2.93 5.84 -6.04
C VAL A 127 2.24 7.01 -6.73
N LYS A 128 1.77 8.00 -5.98
CA LYS A 128 1.18 9.22 -6.55
C LYS A 128 2.17 9.94 -7.47
N ARG A 129 3.41 10.11 -7.04
CA ARG A 129 4.45 10.74 -7.87
C ARG A 129 4.73 9.92 -9.12
N ALA A 130 4.79 8.60 -8.96
CA ALA A 130 5.01 7.68 -10.08
C ALA A 130 3.92 7.82 -11.14
N VAL A 131 2.66 7.80 -10.72
CA VAL A 131 1.52 7.94 -11.62
C VAL A 131 1.55 9.30 -12.33
N ARG A 132 1.83 10.38 -11.59
CA ARG A 132 1.94 11.73 -12.20
C ARG A 132 3.04 11.79 -13.25
N ARG A 133 4.19 11.16 -13.00
CA ARG A 133 5.29 11.13 -13.98
C ARG A 133 4.92 10.33 -15.23
N LEU A 134 4.22 9.22 -15.05
CA LEU A 134 3.72 8.43 -16.16
C LEU A 134 2.70 9.22 -16.99
N GLU A 135 1.79 9.92 -16.35
CA GLU A 135 0.82 10.77 -17.03
C GLU A 135 1.53 11.89 -17.82
N GLY A 136 2.58 12.47 -17.26
CA GLY A 136 3.41 13.46 -17.94
C GLY A 136 4.12 12.87 -19.16
N ALA A 137 4.68 11.68 -19.03
CA ALA A 137 5.33 10.96 -20.13
C ALA A 137 4.34 10.61 -21.24
N ARG A 138 3.09 10.29 -20.89
CA ARG A 138 2.05 9.99 -21.86
C ARG A 138 1.70 11.20 -22.72
N ARG A 139 1.70 12.38 -22.11
CA ARG A 139 1.39 13.64 -22.82
C ARG A 139 2.54 14.18 -23.67
N ALA A 140 3.75 13.75 -23.39
CA ALA A 140 4.97 14.23 -24.09
C ALA A 140 5.12 13.68 -25.54
#